data_701c88e0394b99d09353758c653ac3fd
#
_entry.id   701c88e0394b99d09353758c653ac3fd
#
_cell.length_a   1.000
_cell.length_b   1.000
_cell.length_c   1.000
_cell.angle_alpha   90.00
_cell.angle_beta   90.00
_cell.angle_gamma   90.00
#
_symmetry.space_group_name_H-M   'P 1'
#
loop_
_entity.id
_entity.type
_entity.pdbx_description
1 polymer ?
#
loop_
_entity_poly.entity_id
_entity_poly.type
_entity_poly.pdbx_seq_one_letter_code
_entity_poly.pdbx_strand_id
1 'polypeptide(L)'
;QVILCEADHQESVKWHEWVNRNTEEFMESFKIPYRTVINCGGDLGLGQVKKYDIELWVPNENKYREISSASYFHDFQTRRLNIRYKDENGKLRFAHSLNSTAVPTPRIIVSIVENYQQADGSILVPEVLRKYLGKEIIK
;
A
#
# COMPACT_ATOMS: atom_id res chain seq x y z
N GLN A 1 -5.08 2.81 -4.16
CA GLN A 1 -6.12 3.36 -3.29
C GLN A 1 -5.94 4.88 -3.20
N VAL A 2 -7.04 5.64 -3.25
CA VAL A 2 -7.06 7.10 -3.04
C VAL A 2 -8.23 7.43 -2.14
N ILE A 3 -8.00 8.28 -1.14
CA ILE A 3 -9.03 8.76 -0.23
C ILE A 3 -8.98 10.29 -0.21
N LEU A 4 -10.15 10.89 -0.23
CA LEU A 4 -10.37 12.29 0.09
C LEU A 4 -11.23 12.33 1.35
N CYS A 5 -10.80 13.07 2.35
CA CYS A 5 -11.52 13.22 3.62
C CYS A 5 -11.62 14.69 4.03
N GLU A 6 -12.36 14.95 5.08
CA GLU A 6 -12.45 16.27 5.66
C GLU A 6 -11.07 16.80 6.10
N ALA A 7 -10.94 18.12 6.13
CA ALA A 7 -9.71 18.81 6.50
C ALA A 7 -9.47 18.77 8.03
N ASP A 8 -9.33 17.56 8.53
CA ASP A 8 -9.03 17.24 9.93
C ASP A 8 -7.86 16.28 10.01
N HIS A 9 -6.95 16.54 10.97
CA HIS A 9 -5.75 15.70 11.15
C HIS A 9 -6.11 14.30 11.62
N GLN A 10 -7.06 14.16 12.55
CA GLN A 10 -7.43 12.87 13.11
C GLN A 10 -8.12 11.99 12.05
N GLU A 11 -8.96 12.58 11.22
CA GLU A 11 -9.55 11.88 10.06
C GLU A 11 -8.45 11.42 9.09
N SER A 12 -7.45 12.24 8.80
CA SER A 12 -6.31 11.84 7.97
C SER A 12 -5.55 10.66 8.56
N VAL A 13 -5.28 10.68 9.87
CA VAL A 13 -4.59 9.58 10.57
C VAL A 13 -5.43 8.30 10.49
N LYS A 14 -6.71 8.37 10.84
CA LYS A 14 -7.64 7.22 10.79
C LYS A 14 -7.67 6.56 9.42
N TRP A 15 -7.82 7.35 8.37
CA TRP A 15 -7.85 6.83 7.01
C TRP A 15 -6.49 6.32 6.53
N HIS A 16 -5.39 6.90 7.00
CA HIS A 16 -4.05 6.40 6.71
C HIS A 16 -3.81 5.01 7.30
N GLU A 17 -4.16 4.81 8.58
CA GLU A 17 -4.09 3.49 9.21
C GLU A 17 -4.98 2.47 8.48
N TRP A 18 -6.20 2.87 8.10
CA TRP A 18 -7.13 2.00 7.37
C TRP A 18 -6.58 1.57 5.99
N VAL A 19 -6.04 2.52 5.21
CA VAL A 19 -5.44 2.23 3.89
C VAL A 19 -4.25 1.29 4.02
N ASN A 20 -3.41 1.52 5.04
CA ASN A 20 -2.27 0.66 5.31
C ASN A 20 -2.73 -0.75 5.70
N ARG A 21 -3.69 -0.86 6.63
CA ARG A 21 -4.21 -2.16 7.08
C ARG A 21 -4.83 -2.97 5.94
N ASN A 22 -5.56 -2.36 5.04
CA ASN A 22 -6.08 -3.04 3.84
C ASN A 22 -4.97 -3.69 3.01
N THR A 23 -3.84 -3.00 2.87
CA THR A 23 -2.70 -3.54 2.13
C THR A 23 -2.00 -4.66 2.91
N GLU A 24 -1.86 -4.53 4.22
CA GLU A 24 -1.31 -5.58 5.09
C GLU A 24 -2.14 -6.87 5.01
N GLU A 25 -3.47 -6.78 5.16
CA GLU A 25 -4.38 -7.93 5.06
C GLU A 25 -4.26 -8.64 3.70
N PHE A 26 -4.09 -7.84 2.64
CA PHE A 26 -3.85 -8.41 1.32
C PHE A 26 -2.50 -9.17 1.27
N MET A 27 -1.42 -8.61 1.85
CA MET A 27 -0.11 -9.29 1.91
C MET A 27 -0.17 -10.55 2.79
N GLU A 28 -0.86 -10.49 3.92
CA GLU A 28 -1.09 -11.65 4.79
C GLU A 28 -1.76 -12.81 4.04
N SER A 29 -2.66 -12.51 3.11
CA SER A 29 -3.36 -13.53 2.31
C SER A 29 -2.43 -14.36 1.42
N PHE A 30 -1.26 -13.84 1.07
CA PHE A 30 -0.23 -14.57 0.32
C PHE A 30 0.65 -15.44 1.21
N LYS A 31 0.58 -15.30 2.54
CA LYS A 31 1.45 -16.04 3.48
C LYS A 31 2.95 -15.83 3.25
N ILE A 32 3.33 -14.67 2.70
CA ILE A 32 4.71 -14.23 2.51
C ILE A 32 5.11 -13.36 3.71
N PRO A 33 6.29 -13.55 4.31
CA PRO A 33 6.76 -12.67 5.38
C PRO A 33 6.83 -11.22 4.92
N TYR A 34 6.29 -10.31 5.70
CA TYR A 34 6.30 -8.89 5.42
C TYR A 34 6.61 -8.07 6.68
N ARG A 35 6.91 -6.82 6.48
CA ARG A 35 6.98 -5.83 7.56
C ARG A 35 6.45 -4.48 7.08
N THR A 36 5.90 -3.72 8.00
CA THR A 36 5.52 -2.31 7.78
C THR A 36 6.58 -1.42 8.43
N VAL A 37 7.08 -0.47 7.68
CA VAL A 37 8.12 0.48 8.11
C VAL A 37 7.56 1.89 8.07
N ILE A 38 7.75 2.66 9.14
CA ILE A 38 7.49 4.09 9.13
C ILE A 38 8.73 4.83 8.60
N ASN A 39 8.54 5.70 7.62
CA ASN A 39 9.63 6.44 7.01
C ASN A 39 10.08 7.63 7.85
N CYS A 40 11.39 7.83 7.89
CA CYS A 40 12.00 9.02 8.51
C CYS A 40 11.69 10.29 7.72
N GLY A 41 11.73 11.44 8.39
CA GLY A 41 11.45 12.73 7.75
C GLY A 41 12.32 13.04 6.53
N GLY A 42 13.57 12.55 6.51
CA GLY A 42 14.48 12.70 5.36
C GLY A 42 14.11 11.91 4.10
N ASP A 43 13.20 10.93 4.25
CA ASP A 43 12.72 10.09 3.15
C ASP A 43 11.27 10.40 2.74
N LEU A 44 10.71 11.46 3.31
CA LEU A 44 9.40 11.96 2.91
C LEU A 44 9.51 12.82 1.67
N GLY A 45 8.65 12.54 0.69
CA GLY A 45 8.48 13.42 -0.47
C GLY A 45 7.79 14.73 -0.10
N LEU A 46 7.90 15.72 -0.98
CA LEU A 46 7.31 17.03 -0.78
C LEU A 46 5.79 16.93 -0.53
N GLY A 47 5.36 17.46 0.60
CA GLY A 47 3.96 17.46 1.02
C GLY A 47 3.49 16.21 1.77
N GLN A 48 4.30 15.16 1.85
CA GLN A 48 3.99 14.01 2.71
C GLN A 48 4.10 14.39 4.19
N VAL A 49 3.09 14.03 4.97
CA VAL A 49 3.08 14.24 6.43
C VAL A 49 3.57 12.98 7.15
N LYS A 50 3.15 11.82 6.67
CA LYS A 50 3.56 10.51 7.17
C LYS A 50 3.50 9.51 6.02
N LYS A 51 4.44 8.56 6.01
CA LYS A 51 4.50 7.48 5.03
C LYS A 51 4.78 6.15 5.72
N TYR A 52 4.02 5.13 5.38
CA TYR A 52 4.35 3.74 5.64
C TYR A 52 4.81 3.08 4.34
N ASP A 53 5.83 2.24 4.44
CA ASP A 53 6.21 1.32 3.38
C ASP A 53 5.95 -0.12 3.85
N ILE A 54 5.34 -0.92 2.99
CA ILE A 54 5.18 -2.35 3.19
C ILE A 54 6.25 -3.05 2.35
N GLU A 55 7.04 -3.86 3.02
CA GLU A 55 8.14 -4.61 2.43
C GLU A 55 7.89 -6.11 2.53
N LEU A 56 8.04 -6.84 1.44
CA LEU A 56 7.97 -8.30 1.39
C LEU A 56 9.38 -8.91 1.39
N TRP A 57 9.49 -10.10 1.97
CA TRP A 57 10.69 -10.89 1.94
C TRP A 57 11.01 -11.38 0.53
N VAL A 58 12.27 -11.20 0.11
CA VAL A 58 12.81 -11.66 -1.17
C VAL A 58 13.97 -12.61 -0.89
N PRO A 59 13.76 -13.93 -0.97
CA PRO A 59 14.75 -14.95 -0.61
C PRO A 59 16.06 -14.82 -1.33
N ASN A 60 16.06 -14.61 -2.66
CA ASN A 60 17.27 -14.51 -3.47
C ASN A 60 18.17 -13.33 -3.05
N GLU A 61 17.59 -12.26 -2.57
CA GLU A 61 18.33 -11.10 -2.09
C GLU A 61 18.62 -11.15 -0.58
N ASN A 62 18.04 -12.11 0.13
CA ASN A 62 18.09 -12.24 1.59
C ASN A 62 17.73 -10.94 2.31
N LYS A 63 16.67 -10.24 1.84
CA LYS A 63 16.22 -8.96 2.41
C LYS A 63 14.76 -8.68 2.12
N TYR A 64 14.23 -7.70 2.85
CA TYR A 64 12.92 -7.13 2.57
C TYR A 64 13.03 -6.07 1.47
N ARG A 65 12.05 -6.06 0.57
CA ARG A 65 11.92 -5.07 -0.50
C ARG A 65 10.58 -4.37 -0.43
N GLU A 66 10.61 -3.05 -0.53
CA GLU A 66 9.40 -2.24 -0.63
C GLU A 66 8.56 -2.68 -1.84
N ILE A 67 7.31 -3.00 -1.56
CA ILE A 67 6.33 -3.33 -2.59
C ILE A 67 5.19 -2.30 -2.64
N SER A 68 4.90 -1.61 -1.55
CA SER A 68 3.81 -0.63 -1.49
C SER A 68 4.13 0.46 -0.49
N SER A 69 3.61 1.63 -0.74
CA SER A 69 3.63 2.74 0.22
C SER A 69 2.24 3.32 0.43
N ALA A 70 1.99 3.83 1.63
CA ALA A 70 0.79 4.55 1.99
C ALA A 70 1.16 5.91 2.61
N SER A 71 0.60 7.00 2.10
CA SER A 71 0.93 8.35 2.54
C SER A 71 -0.31 9.22 2.68
N TYR A 72 -0.27 10.19 3.61
CA TYR A 72 -1.23 11.28 3.62
C TYR A 72 -0.54 12.65 3.53
N PHE A 73 -1.25 13.64 2.99
CA PHE A 73 -0.69 14.88 2.50
C PHE A 73 -1.40 16.12 3.05
N HIS A 74 -2.35 15.97 3.97
CA HIS A 74 -3.29 17.04 4.29
C HIS A 74 -3.86 17.67 3.01
N ASP A 75 -3.87 18.99 2.89
CA ASP A 75 -4.38 19.68 1.70
C ASP A 75 -3.33 19.99 0.62
N PHE A 76 -2.11 19.44 0.75
CA PHE A 76 -1.03 19.76 -0.20
C PHE A 76 -1.40 19.44 -1.66
N GLN A 77 -1.96 18.27 -1.92
CA GLN A 77 -2.36 17.86 -3.27
C GLN A 77 -3.67 18.54 -3.71
N THR A 78 -4.63 18.59 -2.81
CA THR A 78 -5.98 19.12 -3.10
C THR A 78 -5.97 20.61 -3.36
N ARG A 79 -5.06 21.41 -2.77
CA ARG A 79 -4.85 22.82 -3.13
C ARG A 79 -4.45 22.96 -4.59
N ARG A 80 -3.52 22.15 -5.08
CA ARG A 80 -3.03 22.17 -6.45
C ARG A 80 -4.08 21.72 -7.46
N LEU A 81 -4.88 20.73 -7.06
CA LEU A 81 -5.97 20.19 -7.88
C LEU A 81 -7.29 20.95 -7.72
N ASN A 82 -7.33 21.94 -6.82
CA ASN A 82 -8.53 22.71 -6.45
C ASN A 82 -9.70 21.84 -6.00
N ILE A 83 -9.41 20.73 -5.30
CA ILE A 83 -10.43 19.84 -4.76
C ILE A 83 -10.92 20.38 -3.42
N ARG A 84 -12.20 20.72 -3.36
CA ARG A 84 -12.84 21.34 -2.19
C ARG A 84 -14.14 20.62 -1.83
N TYR A 85 -14.53 20.73 -0.58
CA TYR A 85 -15.84 20.32 -0.07
C TYR A 85 -16.48 21.47 0.72
N LYS A 86 -17.78 21.39 0.95
CA LYS A 86 -18.47 22.27 1.89
C LYS A 86 -18.50 21.61 3.25
N ASP A 87 -17.99 22.28 4.26
CA ASP A 87 -18.10 21.82 5.65
C ASP A 87 -19.56 21.97 6.16
N GLU A 88 -19.81 21.49 7.36
CA GLU A 88 -21.14 21.54 8.01
C GLU A 88 -21.74 22.96 8.12
N ASN A 89 -20.90 23.99 8.10
CA ASN A 89 -21.32 25.40 8.10
C ASN A 89 -21.48 25.97 6.67
N GLY A 90 -21.36 25.14 5.64
CA GLY A 90 -21.44 25.54 4.23
C GLY A 90 -20.21 26.26 3.69
N LYS A 91 -19.12 26.35 4.46
CA LYS A 91 -17.85 26.98 4.06
C LYS A 91 -17.04 26.03 3.18
N LEU A 92 -16.50 26.56 2.09
CA LEU A 92 -15.59 25.81 1.22
C LEU A 92 -14.22 25.63 1.88
N ARG A 93 -13.77 24.36 1.97
CA ARG A 93 -12.45 23.98 2.45
C ARG A 93 -11.76 23.06 1.45
N PHE A 94 -10.44 23.08 1.42
CA PHE A 94 -9.68 22.06 0.71
C PHE A 94 -9.78 20.74 1.47
N ALA A 95 -10.07 19.64 0.77
CA ALA A 95 -10.07 18.31 1.36
C ALA A 95 -8.65 17.89 1.76
N HIS A 96 -8.52 16.91 2.66
CA HIS A 96 -7.27 16.19 2.84
C HIS A 96 -7.21 15.00 1.89
N SER A 97 -6.01 14.63 1.45
CA SER A 97 -5.80 13.53 0.52
C SER A 97 -4.82 12.50 1.06
N LEU A 98 -5.10 11.25 0.74
CA LEU A 98 -4.27 10.09 1.03
C LEU A 98 -4.19 9.21 -0.21
N ASN A 99 -3.09 8.50 -0.37
CA ASN A 99 -3.00 7.46 -1.39
C ASN A 99 -2.07 6.32 -0.95
N SER A 100 -2.30 5.17 -1.56
CA SER A 100 -1.45 4.00 -1.45
C SER A 100 -1.43 3.27 -2.79
N THR A 101 -0.26 2.75 -3.15
CA THR A 101 -0.10 1.88 -4.31
C THR A 101 -0.89 0.58 -4.15
N ALA A 102 -1.12 0.16 -2.91
CA ALA A 102 -1.70 -1.12 -2.52
C ALA A 102 -0.89 -2.31 -3.06
N VAL A 103 -1.06 -2.67 -4.34
CA VAL A 103 -0.44 -3.86 -4.93
C VAL A 103 0.20 -3.54 -6.28
N PRO A 104 1.49 -3.20 -6.32
CA PRO A 104 2.20 -3.03 -7.58
C PRO A 104 2.50 -4.39 -8.19
N THR A 105 1.77 -4.74 -9.25
CA THR A 105 1.80 -6.07 -9.88
C THR A 105 3.22 -6.60 -10.18
N PRO A 106 4.14 -5.83 -10.77
CA PRO A 106 5.48 -6.34 -11.07
C PRO A 106 6.27 -6.74 -9.82
N ARG A 107 6.21 -5.94 -8.75
CA ARG A 107 6.98 -6.20 -7.52
C ARG A 107 6.43 -7.41 -6.76
N ILE A 108 5.12 -7.54 -6.66
CA ILE A 108 4.51 -8.66 -5.95
C ILE A 108 4.73 -9.99 -6.68
N ILE A 109 4.77 -9.99 -8.01
CA ILE A 109 5.06 -11.19 -8.80
C ILE A 109 6.45 -11.74 -8.46
N VAL A 110 7.46 -10.87 -8.35
CA VAL A 110 8.81 -11.30 -7.93
C VAL A 110 8.77 -11.98 -6.57
N SER A 111 8.11 -11.34 -5.58
CA SER A 111 8.00 -11.92 -4.23
C SER A 111 7.25 -13.26 -4.22
N ILE A 112 6.16 -13.38 -5.01
CA ILE A 112 5.41 -14.62 -5.12
C ILE A 112 6.28 -15.71 -5.74
N VAL A 113 6.91 -15.44 -6.89
CA VAL A 113 7.73 -16.43 -7.59
C VAL A 113 8.84 -16.95 -6.69
N GLU A 114 9.59 -16.06 -6.06
CA GLU A 114 10.75 -16.46 -5.24
C GLU A 114 10.36 -17.19 -3.95
N ASN A 115 9.22 -16.85 -3.33
CA ASN A 115 8.78 -17.53 -2.10
C ASN A 115 8.05 -18.85 -2.38
N TYR A 116 7.52 -19.05 -3.58
CA TYR A 116 6.71 -20.22 -3.94
C TYR A 116 7.36 -21.14 -4.98
N GLN A 117 8.58 -20.84 -5.43
CA GLN A 117 9.33 -21.71 -6.32
C GLN A 117 9.70 -23.04 -5.63
N GLN A 118 9.54 -24.14 -6.33
CA GLN A 118 9.84 -25.49 -5.89
C GLN A 118 11.20 -25.94 -6.42
N ALA A 119 11.73 -27.04 -5.87
CA ALA A 119 13.02 -27.57 -6.26
C ALA A 119 13.10 -28.01 -7.75
N ASP A 120 11.97 -28.35 -8.34
CA ASP A 120 11.85 -28.72 -9.77
C ASP A 120 11.66 -27.51 -10.71
N GLY A 121 11.74 -26.28 -10.17
CA GLY A 121 11.55 -25.03 -10.91
C GLY A 121 10.09 -24.61 -11.08
N SER A 122 9.12 -25.44 -10.70
CA SER A 122 7.71 -25.07 -10.72
C SER A 122 7.38 -24.01 -9.66
N ILE A 123 6.27 -23.31 -9.84
CA ILE A 123 5.78 -22.29 -8.90
C ILE A 123 4.46 -22.76 -8.31
N LEU A 124 4.41 -22.96 -7.00
CA LEU A 124 3.15 -23.21 -6.31
C LEU A 124 2.32 -21.92 -6.29
N VAL A 125 1.08 -21.98 -6.78
CA VAL A 125 0.20 -20.82 -6.79
C VAL A 125 -0.31 -20.57 -5.37
N PRO A 126 -0.14 -19.35 -4.81
CA PRO A 126 -0.74 -18.99 -3.53
C PRO A 126 -2.22 -19.32 -3.49
N GLU A 127 -2.68 -19.90 -2.38
CA GLU A 127 -4.05 -20.41 -2.24
C GLU A 127 -5.12 -19.38 -2.65
N VAL A 128 -4.92 -18.12 -2.23
CA VAL A 128 -5.82 -17.00 -2.52
C VAL A 128 -5.98 -16.73 -4.02
N LEU A 129 -4.99 -17.07 -4.84
CA LEU A 129 -5.00 -16.83 -6.29
C LEU A 129 -5.51 -18.01 -7.10
N ARG A 130 -5.60 -19.23 -6.53
CA ARG A 130 -5.98 -20.45 -7.26
C ARG A 130 -7.35 -20.35 -7.93
N LYS A 131 -8.32 -19.73 -7.24
CA LYS A 131 -9.68 -19.56 -7.78
C LYS A 131 -9.74 -18.65 -9.02
N TYR A 132 -8.78 -17.75 -9.16
CA TYR A 132 -8.69 -16.84 -10.32
C TYR A 132 -7.89 -17.44 -11.47
N LEU A 133 -6.82 -18.16 -11.13
CA LEU A 133 -5.92 -18.75 -12.13
C LEU A 133 -6.39 -20.12 -12.63
N GLY A 134 -7.24 -20.82 -11.85
CA GLY A 134 -7.70 -22.18 -12.14
C GLY A 134 -6.59 -23.23 -12.11
N LYS A 135 -5.47 -22.94 -11.44
CA LYS A 135 -4.29 -23.80 -11.33
C LYS A 135 -3.70 -23.73 -9.92
N GLU A 136 -3.11 -24.84 -9.50
CA GLU A 136 -2.36 -24.92 -8.25
C GLU A 136 -0.86 -24.77 -8.45
N ILE A 137 -0.35 -25.14 -9.64
CA ILE A 137 1.07 -25.12 -9.99
C ILE A 137 1.24 -24.56 -11.39
N ILE A 138 2.26 -23.76 -11.58
CA ILE A 138 2.76 -23.28 -12.88
C ILE A 138 4.09 -24.01 -13.14
N LYS A 139 4.19 -24.65 -14.30
CA LYS A 139 5.40 -25.34 -14.79
C LYS A 139 6.01 -24.53 -15.92
#